data_a24e1bb7abc67ce0e68eea197930f821
#
_entry.id   a24e1bb7abc67ce0e68eea197930f821
#
_cell.length_a   1.000
_cell.length_b   1.000
_cell.length_c   1.000
_cell.angle_alpha   90.00
_cell.angle_beta   90.00
_cell.angle_gamma   90.00
#
_symmetry.space_group_name_H-M   'P 1'
#
loop_
_entity.id
_entity.type
_entity.pdbx_description
1 polymer ?
#
loop_
_entity_poly.entity_id
_entity_poly.type
_entity_poly.pdbx_seq_one_letter_code
_entity_poly.pdbx_strand_id
1 'polypeptide(L)'
;FANRWGGVFTTMQNYLYFYIPLLTMSLVSKELSSGSIRLLYSSPITNTQIIVGKFFSMMIYGLIMIGILFLITLCSWAVVKDFELSMVLTGLLGLYLLICAYAAIGIFMSSLTSYQIVAAIGTFAVLMVLSMIGGWWQEYDFIRDVTYWLSMPGRSGKFIAGLICSEDVLYFVIVVCLFLSLTIIRLNSVRQKIRFVITLGRNIGVIFLACFLGYLSALPQMKLYHDATSTKINTLTPNSQDIVAKLDGGMTITTYINALDPGSSWFAAPYFLKPDMERFEQYLRFKPDMKLKYVY
;
A
#
# COMPACT_ATOMS: atom_id res chain seq x y z
N PHE A 1 13.87 -20.48 7.31
CA PHE A 1 14.67 -19.33 6.91
C PHE A 1 13.79 -18.17 6.41
N ALA A 2 12.77 -18.45 5.61
CA ALA A 2 11.79 -17.47 5.11
C ALA A 2 11.20 -16.58 6.23
N ASN A 3 10.91 -17.16 7.39
CA ASN A 3 10.34 -16.46 8.54
C ASN A 3 11.29 -15.38 9.13
N ARG A 4 12.59 -15.50 8.97
CA ARG A 4 13.56 -14.49 9.44
C ARG A 4 13.61 -13.26 8.53
N TRP A 5 13.54 -13.45 7.21
CA TRP A 5 13.49 -12.35 6.26
C TRP A 5 12.17 -11.59 6.34
N GLY A 6 11.05 -12.29 6.54
CA GLY A 6 9.77 -11.65 6.83
C GLY A 6 9.84 -10.70 8.03
N GLY A 7 10.52 -11.11 9.11
CA GLY A 7 10.77 -10.25 10.27
C GLY A 7 11.62 -9.02 9.95
N VAL A 8 12.68 -9.16 9.11
CA VAL A 8 13.50 -8.02 8.67
C VAL A 8 12.65 -7.02 7.87
N PHE A 9 11.86 -7.49 6.91
CA PHE A 9 11.00 -6.62 6.10
C PHE A 9 9.94 -5.91 6.92
N THR A 10 9.29 -6.61 7.86
CA THR A 10 8.30 -6.00 8.77
C THR A 10 8.93 -4.94 9.65
N THR A 11 10.14 -5.20 10.17
CA THR A 11 10.89 -4.23 10.96
C THR A 11 11.25 -3.00 10.13
N MET A 12 11.74 -3.19 8.90
CA MET A 12 12.03 -2.08 7.97
C MET A 12 10.78 -1.29 7.64
N GLN A 13 9.65 -1.94 7.37
CA GLN A 13 8.37 -1.29 7.14
C GLN A 13 7.97 -0.38 8.30
N ASN A 14 8.15 -0.84 9.56
CA ASN A 14 7.87 -0.04 10.73
C ASN A 14 8.77 1.19 10.86
N TYR A 15 10.06 1.09 10.51
CA TYR A 15 10.96 2.24 10.51
C TYR A 15 10.61 3.26 9.41
N LEU A 16 10.09 2.83 8.26
CA LEU A 16 9.69 3.73 7.18
C LEU A 16 8.60 4.72 7.61
N TYR A 17 7.72 4.36 8.56
CA TYR A 17 6.71 5.27 9.10
C TYR A 17 7.30 6.54 9.72
N PHE A 18 8.47 6.45 10.34
CA PHE A 18 9.15 7.58 10.95
C PHE A 18 10.11 8.26 9.99
N TYR A 19 10.78 7.47 9.17
CA TYR A 19 11.87 7.94 8.33
C TYR A 19 11.38 8.75 7.13
N ILE A 20 10.38 8.28 6.43
CA ILE A 20 9.87 8.97 5.24
C ILE A 20 9.25 10.34 5.56
N PRO A 21 8.42 10.53 6.61
CA PRO A 21 7.95 11.85 7.00
C PRO A 21 9.07 12.87 7.26
N LEU A 22 10.16 12.45 7.93
CA LEU A 22 11.30 13.32 8.20
C LEU A 22 12.04 13.72 6.92
N LEU A 23 12.19 12.82 5.95
CA LEU A 23 12.83 13.12 4.66
C LEU A 23 11.99 14.05 3.79
N THR A 24 10.67 13.83 3.78
CA THR A 24 9.78 14.55 2.87
C THR A 24 9.31 15.89 3.41
N MET A 25 9.40 16.13 4.73
CA MET A 25 8.88 17.33 5.37
C MET A 25 9.38 18.64 4.76
N SER A 26 10.63 18.67 4.31
CA SER A 26 11.28 19.90 3.80
C SER A 26 11.14 20.10 2.29
N LEU A 27 10.67 19.10 1.55
CA LEU A 27 10.71 19.11 0.08
C LEU A 27 9.93 20.27 -0.57
N VAL A 28 8.81 20.66 0.02
CA VAL A 28 7.99 21.77 -0.46
C VAL A 28 7.85 22.86 0.62
N SER A 29 7.67 22.47 1.88
CA SER A 29 7.44 23.43 2.99
C SER A 29 8.59 24.40 3.18
N LYS A 30 9.85 23.97 2.97
CA LYS A 30 11.03 24.85 3.02
C LYS A 30 10.97 25.95 1.96
N GLU A 31 10.53 25.64 0.75
CA GLU A 31 10.38 26.62 -0.33
C GLU A 31 9.21 27.57 -0.08
N LEU A 32 8.14 27.09 0.54
CA LEU A 32 7.02 27.92 0.99
C LEU A 32 7.43 28.87 2.09
N SER A 33 8.17 28.40 3.09
CA SER A 33 8.60 29.22 4.24
C SER A 33 9.65 30.27 3.88
N SER A 34 10.61 29.93 3.01
CA SER A 34 11.66 30.87 2.55
C SER A 34 11.19 31.84 1.48
N GLY A 35 10.00 31.59 0.90
CA GLY A 35 9.51 32.35 -0.26
C GLY A 35 10.22 32.04 -1.56
N SER A 36 11.20 31.11 -1.59
CA SER A 36 11.93 30.72 -2.80
C SER A 36 11.05 30.10 -3.87
N ILE A 37 9.87 29.62 -3.49
CA ILE A 37 8.85 29.14 -4.44
C ILE A 37 8.46 30.21 -5.48
N ARG A 38 8.56 31.51 -5.13
CA ARG A 38 8.31 32.62 -6.06
C ARG A 38 9.32 32.68 -7.18
N LEU A 39 10.60 32.34 -6.89
CA LEU A 39 11.65 32.24 -7.89
C LEU A 39 11.39 31.07 -8.86
N LEU A 40 10.88 29.94 -8.34
CA LEU A 40 10.45 28.82 -9.19
C LEU A 40 9.27 29.22 -10.08
N TYR A 41 8.35 30.04 -9.59
CA TYR A 41 7.20 30.52 -10.36
C TYR A 41 7.57 31.56 -11.43
N SER A 42 8.67 32.27 -11.31
CA SER A 42 9.17 33.22 -12.31
C SER A 42 9.95 32.52 -13.44
N SER A 43 10.39 31.28 -13.23
CA SER A 43 11.04 30.47 -14.26
C SER A 43 10.01 29.80 -15.19
N PRO A 44 10.39 29.44 -16.44
CA PRO A 44 9.50 28.78 -17.39
C PRO A 44 9.19 27.31 -17.05
N ILE A 45 9.30 26.92 -15.76
CA ILE A 45 9.07 25.56 -15.28
C ILE A 45 7.63 25.42 -14.81
N THR A 46 7.00 24.30 -15.13
CA THR A 46 5.65 23.97 -14.68
C THR A 46 5.67 23.37 -13.26
N ASN A 47 4.58 23.57 -12.49
CA ASN A 47 4.45 22.95 -11.17
C ASN A 47 4.52 21.41 -11.24
N THR A 48 4.05 20.81 -12.33
CA THR A 48 4.16 19.39 -12.60
C THR A 48 5.62 18.94 -12.66
N GLN A 49 6.47 19.66 -13.42
CA GLN A 49 7.91 19.34 -13.50
C GLN A 49 8.61 19.46 -12.16
N ILE A 50 8.26 20.45 -11.36
CA ILE A 50 8.84 20.66 -10.02
C ILE A 50 8.48 19.46 -9.13
N ILE A 51 7.21 19.09 -9.04
CA ILE A 51 6.75 18.03 -8.14
C ILE A 51 7.22 16.66 -8.60
N VAL A 52 7.14 16.37 -9.88
CA VAL A 52 7.63 15.11 -10.46
C VAL A 52 9.15 15.00 -10.26
N GLY A 53 9.93 16.08 -10.44
CA GLY A 53 11.36 16.07 -10.16
C GLY A 53 11.69 15.77 -8.70
N LYS A 54 10.96 16.38 -7.74
CA LYS A 54 11.13 16.09 -6.30
C LYS A 54 10.75 14.64 -5.97
N PHE A 55 9.69 14.13 -6.57
CA PHE A 55 9.28 12.75 -6.42
C PHE A 55 10.34 11.78 -6.96
N PHE A 56 10.89 12.04 -8.15
CA PHE A 56 11.98 11.24 -8.71
C PHE A 56 13.22 11.24 -7.81
N SER A 57 13.56 12.36 -7.19
CA SER A 57 14.65 12.40 -6.19
C SER A 57 14.40 11.44 -5.03
N MET A 58 13.16 11.37 -4.53
CA MET A 58 12.78 10.42 -3.49
C MET A 58 12.78 8.97 -3.98
N MET A 59 12.39 8.72 -5.24
CA MET A 59 12.47 7.38 -5.84
C MET A 59 13.93 6.89 -5.93
N ILE A 60 14.86 7.76 -6.37
CA ILE A 60 16.29 7.44 -6.44
C ILE A 60 16.82 7.15 -5.02
N TYR A 61 16.47 7.96 -4.04
CA TYR A 61 16.83 7.73 -2.66
C TYR A 61 16.30 6.38 -2.15
N GLY A 62 15.03 6.07 -2.43
CA GLY A 62 14.42 4.77 -2.14
C GLY A 62 15.16 3.62 -2.80
N LEU A 63 15.58 3.77 -4.07
CA LEU A 63 16.38 2.78 -4.78
C LEU A 63 17.74 2.54 -4.11
N ILE A 64 18.39 3.58 -3.60
CA ILE A 64 19.65 3.43 -2.86
C ILE A 64 19.43 2.63 -1.57
N MET A 65 18.35 2.92 -0.82
CA MET A 65 18.01 2.15 0.39
C MET A 65 17.73 0.68 0.08
N ILE A 66 16.90 0.42 -0.94
CA ILE A 66 16.61 -0.95 -1.39
C ILE A 66 17.86 -1.62 -1.95
N GLY A 67 18.73 -0.88 -2.63
CA GLY A 67 20.02 -1.37 -3.13
C GLY A 67 20.93 -1.91 -2.02
N ILE A 68 20.98 -1.25 -0.87
CA ILE A 68 21.73 -1.74 0.30
C ILE A 68 21.14 -3.06 0.79
N LEU A 69 19.81 -3.15 0.93
CA LEU A 69 19.14 -4.39 1.31
C LEU A 69 19.36 -5.50 0.27
N PHE A 70 19.38 -5.16 -1.02
CA PHE A 70 19.69 -6.10 -2.10
C PHE A 70 21.11 -6.64 -2.02
N LEU A 71 22.11 -5.80 -1.70
CA LEU A 71 23.49 -6.27 -1.48
C LEU A 71 23.57 -7.25 -0.30
N ILE A 72 22.90 -6.97 0.80
CA ILE A 72 22.81 -7.89 1.95
C ILE A 72 22.14 -9.20 1.52
N THR A 73 21.10 -9.13 0.69
CA THR A 73 20.43 -10.31 0.12
C THR A 73 21.39 -11.16 -0.72
N LEU A 74 22.19 -10.54 -1.57
CA LEU A 74 23.19 -11.25 -2.39
C LEU A 74 24.25 -11.95 -1.52
N CYS A 75 24.75 -11.28 -0.48
CA CYS A 75 25.67 -11.91 0.48
C CYS A 75 25.01 -13.11 1.18
N SER A 76 23.75 -12.97 1.57
CA SER A 76 23.01 -14.07 2.22
C SER A 76 22.76 -15.23 1.26
N TRP A 77 22.44 -14.96 0.00
CA TRP A 77 22.28 -15.98 -1.04
C TRP A 77 23.57 -16.79 -1.28
N ALA A 78 24.73 -16.13 -1.24
CA ALA A 78 26.00 -16.80 -1.43
C ALA A 78 26.40 -17.74 -0.27
N VAL A 79 25.90 -17.49 0.96
CA VAL A 79 26.30 -18.23 2.17
C VAL A 79 25.27 -19.28 2.60
N VAL A 80 23.98 -19.03 2.35
CA VAL A 80 22.88 -19.85 2.85
C VAL A 80 22.42 -20.85 1.79
N LYS A 81 22.42 -22.13 2.16
CA LYS A 81 21.81 -23.19 1.34
C LYS A 81 20.29 -23.03 1.33
N ASP A 82 19.66 -23.33 0.20
CA ASP A 82 18.20 -23.26 0.00
C ASP A 82 17.61 -21.85 0.27
N PHE A 83 18.32 -20.81 -0.18
CA PHE A 83 17.87 -19.43 -0.05
C PHE A 83 16.82 -19.09 -1.11
N GLU A 84 15.63 -18.68 -0.68
CA GLU A 84 14.52 -18.29 -1.57
C GLU A 84 14.70 -16.86 -2.13
N LEU A 85 15.59 -16.70 -3.09
CA LEU A 85 15.91 -15.39 -3.67
C LEU A 85 14.68 -14.70 -4.26
N SER A 86 13.82 -15.44 -4.97
CA SER A 86 12.62 -14.89 -5.61
C SER A 86 11.65 -14.26 -4.61
N MET A 87 11.44 -14.92 -3.47
CA MET A 87 10.58 -14.40 -2.39
C MET A 87 11.17 -13.10 -1.80
N VAL A 88 12.49 -13.06 -1.58
CA VAL A 88 13.14 -11.86 -1.02
C VAL A 88 13.09 -10.70 -2.01
N LEU A 89 13.31 -10.95 -3.31
CA LEU A 89 13.17 -9.91 -4.34
C LEU A 89 11.75 -9.34 -4.41
N THR A 90 10.75 -10.18 -4.24
CA THR A 90 9.34 -9.74 -4.15
C THR A 90 9.12 -8.83 -2.95
N GLY A 91 9.66 -9.18 -1.79
CA GLY A 91 9.63 -8.34 -0.59
C GLY A 91 10.31 -6.98 -0.78
N LEU A 92 11.48 -6.94 -1.45
CA LEU A 92 12.17 -5.70 -1.80
C LEU A 92 11.33 -4.82 -2.72
N LEU A 93 10.66 -5.41 -3.72
CA LEU A 93 9.74 -4.70 -4.60
C LEU A 93 8.59 -4.07 -3.80
N GLY A 94 7.96 -4.83 -2.90
CA GLY A 94 6.88 -4.34 -2.03
C GLY A 94 7.31 -3.17 -1.15
N LEU A 95 8.50 -3.26 -0.53
CA LEU A 95 9.06 -2.16 0.24
C LEU A 95 9.35 -0.92 -0.63
N TYR A 96 9.85 -1.11 -1.85
CA TYR A 96 10.09 0.01 -2.76
C TYR A 96 8.81 0.74 -3.15
N LEU A 97 7.76 -0.01 -3.50
CA LEU A 97 6.45 0.56 -3.82
C LEU A 97 5.86 1.31 -2.61
N LEU A 98 6.04 0.78 -1.41
CA LEU A 98 5.62 1.42 -0.17
C LEU A 98 6.37 2.74 0.07
N ILE A 99 7.70 2.78 -0.14
CA ILE A 99 8.51 4.00 -0.05
C ILE A 99 7.99 5.05 -1.03
N CYS A 100 7.70 4.68 -2.27
CA CYS A 100 7.16 5.59 -3.29
C CYS A 100 5.81 6.18 -2.86
N ALA A 101 4.89 5.35 -2.34
CA ALA A 101 3.59 5.82 -1.86
C ALA A 101 3.73 6.76 -0.65
N TYR A 102 4.54 6.42 0.33
CA TYR A 102 4.80 7.26 1.49
C TYR A 102 5.45 8.58 1.10
N ALA A 103 6.40 8.57 0.15
CA ALA A 103 7.02 9.78 -0.37
C ALA A 103 6.01 10.70 -1.06
N ALA A 104 5.09 10.16 -1.86
CA ALA A 104 4.03 10.94 -2.50
C ALA A 104 3.10 11.60 -1.48
N ILE A 105 2.69 10.87 -0.42
CA ILE A 105 1.90 11.41 0.70
C ILE A 105 2.68 12.51 1.43
N GLY A 106 3.97 12.28 1.71
CA GLY A 106 4.82 13.25 2.40
C GLY A 106 5.02 14.55 1.60
N ILE A 107 5.20 14.45 0.28
CA ILE A 107 5.28 15.62 -0.61
C ILE A 107 3.95 16.40 -0.57
N PHE A 108 2.80 15.71 -0.60
CA PHE A 108 1.50 16.34 -0.48
C PHE A 108 1.38 17.10 0.85
N MET A 109 1.66 16.46 1.98
CA MET A 109 1.59 17.09 3.30
C MET A 109 2.56 18.26 3.42
N SER A 110 3.77 18.13 2.85
CA SER A 110 4.75 19.22 2.79
C SER A 110 4.26 20.41 1.95
N SER A 111 3.35 20.21 1.00
CA SER A 111 2.76 21.28 0.18
C SER A 111 1.62 22.03 0.88
N LEU A 112 1.05 21.49 1.96
CA LEU A 112 -0.08 22.09 2.66
C LEU A 112 0.34 23.16 3.67
N THR A 113 1.58 23.10 4.18
CA THR A 113 2.06 23.99 5.25
C THR A 113 3.47 24.51 4.98
N SER A 114 3.75 25.73 5.48
CA SER A 114 5.09 26.30 5.45
C SER A 114 5.98 25.83 6.62
N TYR A 115 5.42 25.12 7.61
CA TYR A 115 6.15 24.64 8.78
C TYR A 115 6.56 23.18 8.58
N GLN A 116 7.88 22.91 8.51
CA GLN A 116 8.42 21.57 8.24
C GLN A 116 7.98 20.53 9.29
N ILE A 117 8.01 20.90 10.58
CA ILE A 117 7.61 20.01 11.67
C ILE A 117 6.13 19.64 11.56
N VAL A 118 5.26 20.59 11.22
CA VAL A 118 3.83 20.34 11.02
C VAL A 118 3.61 19.41 9.83
N ALA A 119 4.39 19.56 8.75
CA ALA A 119 4.35 18.65 7.61
C ALA A 119 4.76 17.23 8.00
N ALA A 120 5.82 17.07 8.81
CA ALA A 120 6.26 15.76 9.29
C ALA A 120 5.20 15.08 10.16
N ILE A 121 4.67 15.80 11.15
CA ILE A 121 3.62 15.29 12.06
C ILE A 121 2.36 14.93 11.26
N GLY A 122 1.95 15.78 10.31
CA GLY A 122 0.81 15.54 9.45
C GLY A 122 1.00 14.30 8.56
N THR A 123 2.20 14.14 7.97
CA THR A 123 2.53 12.93 7.19
C THR A 123 2.47 11.69 8.06
N PHE A 124 3.10 11.72 9.24
CA PHE A 124 3.08 10.60 10.18
C PHE A 124 1.66 10.24 10.60
N ALA A 125 0.82 11.23 10.93
CA ALA A 125 -0.57 11.00 11.31
C ALA A 125 -1.38 10.33 10.18
N VAL A 126 -1.23 10.80 8.93
CA VAL A 126 -1.88 10.18 7.77
C VAL A 126 -1.41 8.75 7.56
N LEU A 127 -0.10 8.49 7.62
CA LEU A 127 0.44 7.14 7.47
C LEU A 127 -0.03 6.22 8.61
N MET A 128 -0.10 6.70 9.84
CA MET A 128 -0.60 5.96 10.99
C MET A 128 -2.07 5.59 10.80
N VAL A 129 -2.92 6.53 10.39
CA VAL A 129 -4.33 6.26 10.09
C VAL A 129 -4.45 5.20 8.99
N LEU A 130 -3.72 5.35 7.88
CA LEU A 130 -3.74 4.39 6.77
C LEU A 130 -3.20 3.01 7.17
N SER A 131 -2.36 2.93 8.20
CA SER A 131 -1.87 1.64 8.71
C SER A 131 -2.88 0.95 9.62
N MET A 132 -3.65 1.70 10.40
CA MET A 132 -4.59 1.15 11.37
C MET A 132 -5.99 0.96 10.80
N ILE A 133 -6.35 1.69 9.73
CA ILE A 133 -7.70 1.73 9.17
C ILE A 133 -8.19 0.34 8.71
N GLY A 134 -7.29 -0.54 8.29
CA GLY A 134 -7.62 -1.90 7.87
C GLY A 134 -8.25 -2.78 8.98
N GLY A 135 -8.08 -2.40 10.25
CA GLY A 135 -8.70 -3.09 11.40
C GLY A 135 -10.00 -2.45 11.89
N TRP A 136 -10.39 -1.28 11.35
CA TRP A 136 -11.55 -0.54 11.84
C TRP A 136 -12.85 -1.02 11.18
N TRP A 137 -13.94 -1.06 11.97
CA TRP A 137 -15.30 -1.38 11.52
C TRP A 137 -15.41 -2.65 10.66
N GLN A 138 -14.69 -3.68 11.04
CA GLN A 138 -14.68 -4.97 10.33
C GLN A 138 -16.04 -5.70 10.32
N GLU A 139 -16.97 -5.29 11.18
CA GLU A 139 -18.32 -5.87 11.30
C GLU A 139 -19.21 -5.57 10.07
N TYR A 140 -18.98 -4.41 9.41
CA TYR A 140 -19.76 -3.99 8.26
C TYR A 140 -19.07 -4.35 6.96
N ASP A 141 -19.65 -5.23 6.16
CA ASP A 141 -19.06 -5.75 4.92
C ASP A 141 -18.53 -4.66 3.99
N PHE A 142 -19.38 -3.66 3.68
CA PHE A 142 -18.97 -2.56 2.79
C PHE A 142 -17.83 -1.71 3.37
N ILE A 143 -17.89 -1.38 4.67
CA ILE A 143 -16.86 -0.55 5.31
C ILE A 143 -15.57 -1.33 5.42
N ARG A 144 -15.63 -2.62 5.76
CA ARG A 144 -14.49 -3.53 5.81
C ARG A 144 -13.74 -3.55 4.48
N ASP A 145 -14.44 -3.69 3.37
CA ASP A 145 -13.81 -3.74 2.06
C ASP A 145 -13.15 -2.42 1.67
N VAL A 146 -13.78 -1.28 1.99
CA VAL A 146 -13.21 0.06 1.78
C VAL A 146 -11.99 0.31 2.67
N THR A 147 -12.08 0.02 3.97
CA THR A 147 -10.99 0.25 4.93
C THR A 147 -9.79 -0.65 4.63
N TYR A 148 -10.05 -1.90 4.25
CA TYR A 148 -9.00 -2.80 3.81
C TYR A 148 -8.34 -2.32 2.51
N TRP A 149 -9.13 -1.84 1.55
CA TRP A 149 -8.59 -1.29 0.30
C TRP A 149 -7.66 -0.09 0.56
N LEU A 150 -7.94 0.73 1.57
CA LEU A 150 -7.10 1.85 1.97
C LEU A 150 -5.85 1.44 2.75
N SER A 151 -5.83 0.24 3.35
CA SER A 151 -4.73 -0.24 4.19
C SER A 151 -3.50 -0.59 3.36
N MET A 152 -2.40 0.13 3.56
CA MET A 152 -1.14 -0.10 2.85
C MET A 152 -0.32 -1.28 3.39
N PRO A 153 -0.23 -1.52 4.73
CA PRO A 153 0.59 -2.60 5.27
C PRO A 153 0.13 -4.00 4.87
N GLY A 154 -1.19 -4.23 4.79
CA GLY A 154 -1.74 -5.51 4.36
C GLY A 154 -1.28 -5.87 2.94
N ARG A 155 -1.28 -4.88 2.03
CA ARG A 155 -0.84 -5.08 0.65
C ARG A 155 0.66 -5.32 0.53
N SER A 156 1.49 -4.53 1.24
CA SER A 156 2.94 -4.76 1.25
C SER A 156 3.29 -6.09 1.92
N GLY A 157 2.51 -6.57 2.88
CA GLY A 157 2.64 -7.87 3.51
C GLY A 157 2.53 -9.03 2.53
N LYS A 158 1.66 -8.95 1.50
CA LYS A 158 1.55 -9.95 0.44
C LYS A 158 2.85 -10.07 -0.37
N PHE A 159 3.51 -8.96 -0.69
CA PHE A 159 4.82 -8.97 -1.36
C PHE A 159 5.89 -9.61 -0.45
N ILE A 160 5.88 -9.31 0.84
CA ILE A 160 6.80 -9.92 1.82
C ILE A 160 6.58 -11.42 1.93
N ALA A 161 5.33 -11.89 1.81
CA ALA A 161 4.98 -13.31 1.74
C ALA A 161 5.35 -13.97 0.39
N GLY A 162 5.86 -13.22 -0.59
CA GLY A 162 6.25 -13.73 -1.89
C GLY A 162 5.13 -13.77 -2.93
N LEU A 163 4.01 -13.10 -2.68
CA LEU A 163 2.88 -13.04 -3.61
C LEU A 163 2.82 -11.67 -4.29
N ILE A 164 2.90 -11.65 -5.62
CA ILE A 164 2.68 -10.45 -6.44
C ILE A 164 1.26 -10.52 -7.01
N CYS A 165 0.41 -9.55 -6.66
CA CYS A 165 -0.89 -9.36 -7.27
C CYS A 165 -0.90 -8.06 -8.09
N SER A 166 -1.47 -8.10 -9.29
CA SER A 166 -1.61 -6.91 -10.14
C SER A 166 -2.42 -5.80 -9.45
N GLU A 167 -3.43 -6.19 -8.67
CA GLU A 167 -4.23 -5.28 -7.85
C GLU A 167 -3.39 -4.47 -6.88
N ASP A 168 -2.43 -5.11 -6.19
CA ASP A 168 -1.61 -4.47 -5.18
C ASP A 168 -0.56 -3.52 -5.81
N VAL A 169 0.02 -3.91 -6.95
CA VAL A 169 0.93 -3.03 -7.72
C VAL A 169 0.18 -1.79 -8.21
N LEU A 170 -0.99 -1.99 -8.85
CA LEU A 170 -1.81 -0.89 -9.35
C LEU A 170 -2.27 0.03 -8.23
N TYR A 171 -2.60 -0.52 -7.06
CA TYR A 171 -2.95 0.28 -5.88
C TYR A 171 -1.84 1.28 -5.53
N PHE A 172 -0.59 0.84 -5.39
CA PHE A 172 0.52 1.74 -5.08
C PHE A 172 0.72 2.80 -6.16
N VAL A 173 0.59 2.44 -7.43
CA VAL A 173 0.66 3.41 -8.54
C VAL A 173 -0.48 4.43 -8.46
N ILE A 174 -1.71 3.99 -8.21
CA ILE A 174 -2.88 4.87 -8.07
C ILE A 174 -2.68 5.84 -6.90
N VAL A 175 -2.20 5.37 -5.75
CA VAL A 175 -1.93 6.21 -4.57
C VAL A 175 -0.86 7.26 -4.90
N VAL A 176 0.23 6.87 -5.54
CA VAL A 176 1.28 7.83 -5.97
C VAL A 176 0.70 8.88 -6.91
N CYS A 177 -0.01 8.47 -7.95
CA CYS A 177 -0.63 9.39 -8.91
C CYS A 177 -1.66 10.32 -8.25
N LEU A 178 -2.46 9.81 -7.32
CA LEU A 178 -3.44 10.57 -6.55
C LEU A 178 -2.75 11.71 -5.78
N PHE A 179 -1.79 11.37 -4.91
CA PHE A 179 -1.17 12.38 -4.03
C PHE A 179 -0.29 13.38 -4.81
N LEU A 180 0.38 12.96 -5.87
CA LEU A 180 1.10 13.88 -6.75
C LEU A 180 0.13 14.82 -7.50
N SER A 181 -1.00 14.32 -7.98
CA SER A 181 -2.03 15.14 -8.64
C SER A 181 -2.64 16.16 -7.68
N LEU A 182 -2.96 15.76 -6.45
CA LEU A 182 -3.45 16.65 -5.40
C LEU A 182 -2.42 17.75 -5.07
N THR A 183 -1.14 17.38 -5.01
CA THR A 183 -0.04 18.35 -4.78
C THR A 183 0.04 19.36 -5.92
N ILE A 184 -0.03 18.92 -7.16
CA ILE A 184 0.02 19.79 -8.36
C ILE A 184 -1.19 20.72 -8.38
N ILE A 185 -2.41 20.22 -8.11
CA ILE A 185 -3.62 21.04 -8.03
C ILE A 185 -3.47 22.10 -6.94
N ARG A 186 -2.95 21.73 -5.77
CA ARG A 186 -2.72 22.66 -4.66
C ARG A 186 -1.77 23.79 -5.05
N LEU A 187 -0.61 23.48 -5.64
CA LEU A 187 0.35 24.50 -6.06
C LEU A 187 -0.18 25.36 -7.20
N ASN A 188 -0.91 24.78 -8.16
CA ASN A 188 -1.54 25.55 -9.23
C ASN A 188 -2.60 26.51 -8.68
N SER A 189 -3.37 26.07 -7.67
CA SER A 189 -4.38 26.91 -7.03
C SER A 189 -3.76 28.11 -6.31
N VAL A 190 -2.62 27.90 -5.65
CA VAL A 190 -1.88 29.00 -4.98
C VAL A 190 -1.25 29.94 -6.01
N ARG A 191 -0.63 29.40 -7.08
CA ARG A 191 0.03 30.21 -8.12
C ARG A 191 -0.96 31.07 -8.90
N GLN A 192 -2.13 30.52 -9.26
CA GLN A 192 -3.12 31.19 -10.13
C GLN A 192 -4.26 31.84 -9.36
N LYS A 193 -4.24 31.81 -8.02
CA LYS A 193 -5.31 32.33 -7.13
C LYS A 193 -6.72 31.82 -7.55
N ILE A 194 -6.82 30.51 -7.87
CA ILE A 194 -8.06 29.88 -8.29
C ILE A 194 -9.08 29.89 -7.15
N ARG A 195 -10.35 30.07 -7.46
CA ARG A 195 -11.44 30.02 -6.46
C ARG A 195 -11.44 28.65 -5.76
N PHE A 196 -11.67 28.68 -4.44
CA PHE A 196 -11.69 27.48 -3.59
C PHE A 196 -12.63 26.39 -4.13
N VAL A 197 -13.83 26.76 -4.59
CA VAL A 197 -14.82 25.80 -5.13
C VAL A 197 -14.31 25.02 -6.34
N ILE A 198 -13.58 25.69 -7.24
CA ILE A 198 -12.99 25.04 -8.43
C ILE A 198 -11.86 24.06 -7.99
N THR A 199 -11.03 24.49 -7.06
CA THR A 199 -9.97 23.63 -6.51
C THR A 199 -10.57 22.41 -5.80
N LEU A 200 -11.62 22.60 -5.01
CA LEU A 200 -12.33 21.52 -4.33
C LEU A 200 -12.94 20.54 -5.34
N GLY A 201 -13.59 21.04 -6.38
CA GLY A 201 -14.15 20.19 -7.45
C GLY A 201 -13.09 19.36 -8.16
N ARG A 202 -11.91 19.94 -8.46
CA ARG A 202 -10.78 19.22 -9.07
C ARG A 202 -10.23 18.15 -8.13
N ASN A 203 -10.09 18.43 -6.83
CA ASN A 203 -9.64 17.45 -5.85
C ASN A 203 -10.62 16.27 -5.74
N ILE A 204 -11.92 16.55 -5.64
CA ILE A 204 -12.97 15.52 -5.61
C ILE A 204 -12.93 14.68 -6.88
N GLY A 205 -12.77 15.31 -8.05
CA GLY A 205 -12.69 14.61 -9.34
C GLY A 205 -11.51 13.64 -9.39
N VAL A 206 -10.32 14.05 -8.91
CA VAL A 206 -9.13 13.19 -8.87
C VAL A 206 -9.30 12.04 -7.87
N ILE A 207 -9.89 12.31 -6.70
CA ILE A 207 -10.17 11.28 -5.69
C ILE A 207 -11.17 10.26 -6.26
N PHE A 208 -12.26 10.73 -6.90
CA PHE A 208 -13.25 9.86 -7.53
C PHE A 208 -12.63 8.99 -8.62
N LEU A 209 -11.77 9.58 -9.48
CA LEU A 209 -11.05 8.84 -10.51
C LEU A 209 -10.14 7.76 -9.91
N ALA A 210 -9.40 8.08 -8.84
CA ALA A 210 -8.55 7.12 -8.15
C ALA A 210 -9.37 5.97 -7.53
N CYS A 211 -10.49 6.26 -6.89
CA CYS A 211 -11.41 5.25 -6.36
C CYS A 211 -11.99 4.38 -7.48
N PHE A 212 -12.37 4.98 -8.59
CA PHE A 212 -12.90 4.26 -9.76
C PHE A 212 -11.86 3.31 -10.38
N LEU A 213 -10.60 3.79 -10.57
CA LEU A 213 -9.51 2.95 -11.06
C LEU A 213 -9.17 1.83 -10.07
N GLY A 214 -9.21 2.13 -8.76
CA GLY A 214 -9.03 1.14 -7.70
C GLY A 214 -10.11 0.06 -7.74
N TYR A 215 -11.37 0.45 -7.92
CA TYR A 215 -12.47 -0.50 -8.09
C TYR A 215 -12.29 -1.38 -9.33
N LEU A 216 -11.90 -0.79 -10.47
CA LEU A 216 -11.62 -1.57 -11.68
C LEU A 216 -10.48 -2.56 -11.48
N SER A 217 -9.41 -2.17 -10.78
CA SER A 217 -8.28 -3.07 -10.50
C SER A 217 -8.63 -4.24 -9.58
N ALA A 218 -9.67 -4.07 -8.75
CA ALA A 218 -10.15 -5.09 -7.83
C ALA A 218 -11.12 -6.11 -8.47
N LEU A 219 -11.54 -5.90 -9.73
CA LEU A 219 -12.41 -6.84 -10.42
C LEU A 219 -11.72 -8.20 -10.63
N PRO A 220 -12.39 -9.33 -10.34
CA PRO A 220 -11.79 -10.67 -10.45
C PRO A 220 -11.18 -10.99 -11.82
N GLN A 221 -11.77 -10.44 -12.88
CA GLN A 221 -11.33 -10.65 -14.27
C GLN A 221 -9.98 -10.00 -14.60
N MET A 222 -9.56 -8.97 -13.83
CA MET A 222 -8.32 -8.21 -14.04
C MET A 222 -7.21 -8.61 -13.06
N LYS A 223 -7.49 -9.53 -12.13
CA LYS A 223 -6.52 -9.99 -11.14
C LYS A 223 -5.56 -11.00 -11.74
N LEU A 224 -4.31 -10.59 -11.89
CA LEU A 224 -3.18 -11.46 -12.16
C LEU A 224 -2.39 -11.67 -10.88
N TYR A 225 -1.91 -12.86 -10.64
CA TYR A 225 -1.07 -13.16 -9.49
C TYR A 225 0.11 -14.02 -9.88
N HIS A 226 1.22 -13.81 -9.19
CA HIS A 226 2.43 -14.61 -9.34
C HIS A 226 2.97 -14.96 -7.95
N ASP A 227 3.08 -16.24 -7.66
CA ASP A 227 3.67 -16.74 -6.43
C ASP A 227 5.16 -16.98 -6.67
N ALA A 228 5.99 -16.18 -6.02
CA ALA A 228 7.44 -16.23 -6.11
C ALA A 228 8.08 -17.23 -5.13
N THR A 229 7.29 -17.88 -4.25
CA THR A 229 7.82 -18.88 -3.31
C THR A 229 8.18 -20.17 -4.05
N SER A 230 9.22 -20.87 -3.59
CA SER A 230 9.67 -22.15 -4.19
C SER A 230 8.61 -23.23 -4.06
N THR A 231 7.91 -23.28 -2.94
CA THR A 231 6.88 -24.28 -2.61
C THR A 231 5.47 -23.88 -3.02
N LYS A 232 5.30 -22.70 -3.63
CA LYS A 232 3.99 -22.16 -4.05
C LYS A 232 2.95 -22.12 -2.92
N ILE A 233 3.38 -21.72 -1.71
CA ILE A 233 2.52 -21.74 -0.51
C ILE A 233 1.33 -20.78 -0.58
N ASN A 234 1.39 -19.77 -1.44
CA ASN A 234 0.34 -18.77 -1.60
C ASN A 234 -0.67 -19.14 -2.70
N THR A 235 -0.52 -20.30 -3.34
CA THR A 235 -1.41 -20.79 -4.40
C THR A 235 -1.76 -22.25 -4.17
N LEU A 236 -2.91 -22.67 -4.71
CA LEU A 236 -3.28 -24.08 -4.67
C LEU A 236 -2.41 -24.89 -5.63
N THR A 237 -2.08 -26.12 -5.25
CA THR A 237 -1.42 -27.08 -6.15
C THR A 237 -2.33 -27.39 -7.37
N PRO A 238 -1.77 -27.76 -8.54
CA PRO A 238 -2.59 -28.06 -9.73
C PRO A 238 -3.70 -29.07 -9.44
N ASN A 239 -3.41 -30.14 -8.70
CA ASN A 239 -4.42 -31.12 -8.30
C ASN A 239 -5.55 -30.51 -7.45
N SER A 240 -5.21 -29.60 -6.53
CA SER A 240 -6.20 -28.91 -5.70
C SER A 240 -7.04 -27.94 -6.53
N GLN A 241 -6.43 -27.26 -7.52
CA GLN A 241 -7.15 -26.40 -8.46
C GLN A 241 -8.20 -27.21 -9.26
N ASP A 242 -7.82 -28.37 -9.79
CA ASP A 242 -8.70 -29.26 -10.51
C ASP A 242 -9.87 -29.79 -9.67
N ILE A 243 -9.61 -30.07 -8.38
CA ILE A 243 -10.64 -30.49 -7.44
C ILE A 243 -11.61 -29.34 -7.16
N VAL A 244 -11.09 -28.16 -6.86
CA VAL A 244 -11.91 -26.97 -6.56
C VAL A 244 -12.75 -26.56 -7.78
N ALA A 245 -12.19 -26.66 -8.99
CA ALA A 245 -12.91 -26.36 -10.23
C ALA A 245 -14.05 -27.36 -10.53
N LYS A 246 -13.92 -28.62 -10.09
CA LYS A 246 -14.94 -29.65 -10.24
C LYS A 246 -16.06 -29.64 -9.21
N LEU A 247 -15.94 -28.77 -8.18
CA LEU A 247 -17.00 -28.62 -7.18
C LEU A 247 -18.21 -27.91 -7.81
N ASP A 248 -19.22 -28.66 -8.19
CA ASP A 248 -20.48 -28.12 -8.68
C ASP A 248 -21.31 -27.54 -7.53
N GLY A 249 -21.92 -26.37 -7.76
CA GLY A 249 -22.74 -25.67 -6.77
C GLY A 249 -21.97 -24.70 -5.86
N GLY A 250 -22.69 -23.79 -5.19
CA GLY A 250 -22.14 -22.82 -4.26
C GLY A 250 -21.62 -23.49 -2.98
N MET A 251 -20.40 -23.15 -2.56
CA MET A 251 -19.81 -23.61 -1.31
C MET A 251 -19.88 -22.50 -0.26
N THR A 252 -20.34 -22.82 0.94
CA THR A 252 -20.34 -21.88 2.08
C THR A 252 -19.51 -22.47 3.23
N ILE A 253 -18.46 -21.74 3.62
CA ILE A 253 -17.69 -22.07 4.82
C ILE A 253 -18.26 -21.22 5.96
N THR A 254 -18.79 -21.89 6.99
CA THR A 254 -19.29 -21.19 8.19
C THR A 254 -18.33 -21.41 9.36
N THR A 255 -17.76 -20.33 9.84
CA THR A 255 -16.89 -20.35 11.03
C THR A 255 -17.71 -19.97 12.26
N TYR A 256 -17.80 -20.88 13.21
CA TYR A 256 -18.45 -20.62 14.50
C TYR A 256 -17.40 -20.20 15.52
N ILE A 257 -17.62 -19.04 16.14
CA ILE A 257 -16.68 -18.43 17.07
C ILE A 257 -17.35 -18.29 18.42
N ASN A 258 -16.75 -18.88 19.46
CA ASN A 258 -17.17 -18.59 20.82
C ASN A 258 -16.54 -17.28 21.30
N ALA A 259 -17.32 -16.19 21.26
CA ALA A 259 -16.86 -14.86 21.68
C ALA A 259 -16.52 -14.78 23.17
N LEU A 260 -16.93 -15.77 23.98
CA LEU A 260 -16.66 -15.84 25.43
C LEU A 260 -15.36 -16.60 25.75
N ASP A 261 -14.79 -17.31 24.78
CA ASP A 261 -13.54 -18.03 24.97
C ASP A 261 -12.34 -17.17 24.55
N PRO A 262 -11.46 -16.76 25.48
CA PRO A 262 -10.28 -15.96 25.17
C PRO A 262 -9.33 -16.64 24.16
N GLY A 263 -9.31 -17.96 24.08
CA GLY A 263 -8.47 -18.73 23.15
C GLY A 263 -8.98 -18.70 21.72
N SER A 264 -10.29 -18.72 21.51
CA SER A 264 -10.91 -18.71 20.17
C SER A 264 -11.06 -17.31 19.59
N SER A 265 -11.11 -16.27 20.44
CA SER A 265 -11.32 -14.89 20.02
C SER A 265 -10.13 -14.29 19.25
N TRP A 266 -8.92 -14.84 19.42
CA TRP A 266 -7.70 -14.32 18.77
C TRP A 266 -7.67 -14.50 17.25
N PHE A 267 -8.39 -15.49 16.69
CA PHE A 267 -8.28 -15.83 15.27
C PHE A 267 -9.43 -15.29 14.42
N ALA A 268 -10.57 -15.01 15.00
CA ALA A 268 -11.75 -14.64 14.23
C ALA A 268 -12.67 -13.65 14.98
N ALA A 269 -12.14 -12.93 15.97
CA ALA A 269 -12.85 -11.79 16.57
C ALA A 269 -13.26 -10.79 15.45
N PRO A 270 -14.34 -10.02 15.63
CA PRO A 270 -14.83 -9.11 14.59
C PRO A 270 -13.77 -8.18 13.98
N TYR A 271 -12.75 -7.79 14.76
CA TYR A 271 -11.65 -6.95 14.31
C TYR A 271 -10.52 -7.72 13.57
N PHE A 272 -10.51 -9.07 13.60
CA PHE A 272 -9.57 -9.92 12.86
C PHE A 272 -10.21 -10.65 11.68
N LEU A 273 -11.43 -10.31 11.31
CA LEU A 273 -12.20 -10.99 10.29
C LEU A 273 -11.46 -11.04 8.95
N LYS A 274 -10.91 -9.91 8.52
CA LYS A 274 -10.23 -9.82 7.22
C LYS A 274 -8.95 -10.66 7.14
N PRO A 275 -8.04 -10.66 8.11
CA PRO A 275 -6.90 -11.58 8.14
C PRO A 275 -7.28 -13.06 8.06
N ASP A 276 -8.41 -13.45 8.65
CA ASP A 276 -8.91 -14.84 8.52
C ASP A 276 -9.46 -15.10 7.12
N MET A 277 -10.23 -14.17 6.54
CA MET A 277 -10.71 -14.27 5.16
C MET A 277 -9.58 -14.39 4.13
N GLU A 278 -8.43 -13.73 4.37
CA GLU A 278 -7.26 -13.81 3.50
C GLU A 278 -6.68 -15.22 3.38
N ARG A 279 -6.82 -16.05 4.41
CA ARG A 279 -6.40 -17.47 4.36
C ARG A 279 -7.16 -18.25 3.29
N PHE A 280 -8.42 -17.86 3.05
CA PHE A 280 -9.27 -18.47 2.04
C PHE A 280 -9.16 -17.81 0.66
N GLU A 281 -8.42 -16.70 0.52
CA GLU A 281 -8.29 -15.97 -0.74
C GLU A 281 -7.72 -16.86 -1.85
N GLN A 282 -6.81 -17.78 -1.53
CA GLN A 282 -6.27 -18.75 -2.49
C GLN A 282 -7.34 -19.67 -3.08
N TYR A 283 -8.41 -20.00 -2.35
CA TYR A 283 -9.54 -20.80 -2.84
C TYR A 283 -10.53 -19.94 -3.61
N LEU A 284 -10.81 -18.73 -3.13
CA LEU A 284 -11.71 -17.77 -3.79
C LEU A 284 -11.24 -17.38 -5.20
N ARG A 285 -9.93 -17.44 -5.48
CA ARG A 285 -9.38 -17.20 -6.81
C ARG A 285 -9.85 -18.22 -7.84
N PHE A 286 -10.04 -19.49 -7.43
CA PHE A 286 -10.45 -20.60 -8.31
C PHE A 286 -11.95 -20.87 -8.21
N LYS A 287 -12.60 -20.43 -7.13
CA LYS A 287 -14.04 -20.58 -6.90
C LYS A 287 -14.64 -19.29 -6.33
N PRO A 288 -14.96 -18.30 -7.21
CA PRO A 288 -15.45 -16.99 -6.77
C PRO A 288 -16.83 -17.02 -6.10
N ASP A 289 -17.62 -18.06 -6.33
CA ASP A 289 -18.95 -18.29 -5.76
C ASP A 289 -18.92 -18.84 -4.32
N MET A 290 -17.73 -19.12 -3.78
CA MET A 290 -17.56 -19.52 -2.39
C MET A 290 -17.91 -18.37 -1.45
N LYS A 291 -18.75 -18.65 -0.44
CA LYS A 291 -19.14 -17.68 0.59
C LYS A 291 -18.50 -18.02 1.92
N LEU A 292 -17.99 -17.01 2.60
CA LEU A 292 -17.49 -17.12 3.97
C LEU A 292 -18.52 -16.49 4.91
N LYS A 293 -18.94 -17.23 5.92
CA LYS A 293 -19.92 -16.78 6.93
C LYS A 293 -19.33 -16.96 8.31
N TYR A 294 -19.46 -15.93 9.15
CA TYR A 294 -19.01 -15.96 10.54
C TYR A 294 -20.23 -15.88 11.46
N VAL A 295 -20.23 -16.69 12.51
CA VAL A 295 -21.30 -16.77 13.51
C VAL A 295 -20.64 -16.65 14.89
N TYR A 296 -21.07 -15.62 15.63
CA TYR A 296 -20.56 -15.28 16.96
C TYR A 296 -21.52 -15.70 18.05
#